data_24334e0803858234866ad427ab221443
#
_entry.id   24334e0803858234866ad427ab221443
#
_cell.length_a   1.000
_cell.length_b   1.000
_cell.length_c   1.000
_cell.angle_alpha   90.00
_cell.angle_beta   90.00
_cell.angle_gamma   90.00
#
_symmetry.space_group_name_H-M   'P 1'
#
loop_
_entity.id
_entity.type
_entity.pdbx_description
1 polymer ?
#
loop_
_entity_poly.entity_id
_entity_poly.type
_entity_poly.pdbx_seq_one_letter_code
_entity_poly.pdbx_strand_id
1 'polypeptide(L)'
;MDDQQNIVYHGENLAASDISAQKETAKKLDRLREEYTYVSSSGHETRWTYYFYKPPAVIESSVSKVLISEIPLIGFCVVIIIVLGMTFSKLFTRKIEQLTRNMEQVNQGSREVTVYSDSGDEVGQLVRSFHHMMDEINRLIEEVYENKIALKEFELKALTAQINPHFLYNSLSIINWMAIKSRQKEISRVTLALSTFYRTALSKGADMVTVETCIRNIEAYLEIQLIMHDNDFKVEWNIDPSVQQELVPKLALQPIVENALEHGLDVKEEGEKLLKLYFFEENGDVVIRVEDNGIGMEQEQAEKLLTYQAKGYGLKNVNDRMCILYGEKYAIRILSKVGEGTSVDMRIPKEVKKDET
;
A
#
# COMPACT_ATOMS: atom_id res chain seq x y z
N MET A 1 -2.02 35.44 -90.54
CA MET A 1 -2.26 35.01 -91.97
C MET A 1 -3.58 35.59 -92.37
N ASP A 2 -3.68 35.95 -93.70
CA ASP A 2 -4.96 36.39 -94.27
C ASP A 2 -5.82 35.21 -94.75
N ASP A 3 -7.00 35.47 -95.29
CA ASP A 3 -7.94 34.44 -95.82
C ASP A 3 -7.34 33.59 -96.97
N GLN A 4 -6.23 34.02 -97.58
CA GLN A 4 -5.52 33.31 -98.64
C GLN A 4 -4.31 32.53 -98.09
N GLN A 5 -4.15 32.43 -96.77
CA GLN A 5 -3.03 31.80 -96.05
C GLN A 5 -1.67 32.52 -96.30
N ASN A 6 -1.64 33.79 -96.68
CA ASN A 6 -0.41 34.55 -96.75
C ASN A 6 0.02 35.02 -95.37
N ILE A 7 1.31 35.02 -95.10
CA ILE A 7 1.90 35.59 -93.92
C ILE A 7 1.94 37.09 -94.03
N VAL A 8 1.18 37.78 -93.15
CA VAL A 8 1.07 39.26 -93.21
C VAL A 8 2.08 39.89 -92.26
N TYR A 9 2.39 39.27 -91.19
CA TYR A 9 3.34 39.78 -90.18
C TYR A 9 4.00 38.63 -89.42
N HIS A 10 5.26 38.80 -89.02
CA HIS A 10 5.96 37.88 -88.14
C HIS A 10 6.67 38.61 -86.98
N GLY A 11 6.80 38.04 -85.82
CA GLY A 11 7.59 38.59 -84.71
C GLY A 11 9.08 38.30 -84.85
N GLU A 12 9.90 39.06 -84.12
CA GLU A 12 11.39 39.08 -84.28
C GLU A 12 12.10 37.74 -83.95
N ASN A 13 11.41 36.77 -83.32
CA ASN A 13 12.04 35.51 -82.91
C ASN A 13 12.03 34.38 -83.98
N LEU A 14 11.50 34.63 -85.16
CA LEU A 14 11.57 33.68 -86.27
C LEU A 14 12.56 34.23 -87.31
N ALA A 15 13.58 33.43 -87.64
CA ALA A 15 14.57 33.85 -88.59
C ALA A 15 13.89 34.24 -89.90
N ALA A 16 14.12 35.48 -90.36
CA ALA A 16 13.49 36.06 -91.57
C ALA A 16 13.74 35.22 -92.86
N SER A 17 14.79 34.40 -92.89
CA SER A 17 15.12 33.47 -93.96
C SER A 17 14.08 32.33 -94.12
N ASP A 18 13.31 32.02 -93.10
CA ASP A 18 12.37 30.92 -93.15
C ASP A 18 10.97 31.28 -93.66
N ILE A 19 10.70 32.55 -93.86
CA ILE A 19 9.37 33.09 -94.13
C ILE A 19 9.27 33.82 -95.51
N SER A 20 10.39 33.98 -96.24
CA SER A 20 10.49 34.90 -97.39
C SER A 20 9.96 34.40 -98.74
N ALA A 21 9.40 33.21 -98.90
CA ALA A 21 8.90 32.72 -100.16
C ALA A 21 7.39 32.36 -100.09
N GLN A 22 6.56 33.16 -100.78
CA GLN A 22 5.10 33.06 -100.80
C GLN A 22 4.50 31.76 -101.37
N LYS A 23 5.24 30.87 -102.06
CA LYS A 23 4.75 29.60 -102.64
C LYS A 23 4.94 28.36 -101.75
N GLU A 24 5.65 28.43 -100.65
CA GLU A 24 5.93 27.31 -99.81
C GLU A 24 5.22 27.40 -98.38
N THR A 25 4.32 28.36 -98.23
CA THR A 25 3.77 28.77 -96.96
C THR A 25 3.03 27.63 -96.22
N ALA A 26 2.25 26.84 -96.93
CA ALA A 26 1.52 25.73 -96.31
C ALA A 26 2.44 24.62 -95.80
N LYS A 27 3.42 24.22 -96.62
CA LYS A 27 4.43 23.21 -96.24
C LYS A 27 5.33 23.67 -95.05
N LYS A 28 5.66 24.98 -95.08
CA LYS A 28 6.43 25.56 -93.96
C LYS A 28 5.60 25.64 -92.66
N LEU A 29 4.33 25.92 -92.79
CA LEU A 29 3.44 25.99 -91.66
C LEU A 29 3.26 24.58 -90.96
N ASP A 30 3.13 23.57 -91.82
CA ASP A 30 3.04 22.19 -91.30
C ASP A 30 4.34 21.75 -90.63
N ARG A 31 5.53 22.11 -91.18
CA ARG A 31 6.81 21.90 -90.51
C ARG A 31 6.94 22.69 -89.24
N LEU A 32 6.50 23.93 -89.17
CA LEU A 32 6.49 24.72 -87.95
C LEU A 32 5.56 24.14 -86.91
N ARG A 33 4.44 23.52 -87.31
CA ARG A 33 3.51 22.81 -86.38
C ARG A 33 4.14 21.55 -85.82
N GLU A 34 4.99 20.86 -86.53
CA GLU A 34 5.70 19.67 -86.05
C GLU A 34 6.91 20.02 -85.16
N GLU A 35 7.66 21.13 -85.54
CA GLU A 35 8.86 21.53 -84.78
C GLU A 35 8.62 22.45 -83.61
N TYR A 36 7.51 23.20 -83.55
CA TYR A 36 7.23 24.21 -82.57
C TYR A 36 5.86 23.97 -81.90
N THR A 37 5.81 24.21 -80.58
CA THR A 37 4.53 24.33 -79.94
C THR A 37 3.83 25.61 -80.29
N TYR A 38 2.59 25.54 -80.72
CA TYR A 38 1.86 26.71 -81.13
C TYR A 38 0.48 26.84 -80.51
N VAL A 39 0.01 28.06 -80.45
CA VAL A 39 -1.36 28.43 -80.08
C VAL A 39 -1.89 29.31 -81.27
N SER A 40 -3.10 28.97 -81.73
CA SER A 40 -3.79 29.77 -82.72
C SER A 40 -5.00 30.46 -82.16
N SER A 41 -5.23 31.70 -82.58
CA SER A 41 -6.44 32.48 -82.26
C SER A 41 -6.94 33.14 -83.53
N SER A 42 -8.23 33.06 -83.84
CA SER A 42 -8.87 33.69 -85.03
C SER A 42 -9.64 34.92 -84.57
N GLY A 43 -9.31 36.06 -85.17
CA GLY A 43 -10.04 37.31 -84.98
C GLY A 43 -11.39 37.31 -85.70
N HIS A 44 -12.48 37.53 -85.01
CA HIS A 44 -13.85 37.43 -85.57
C HIS A 44 -14.17 38.54 -86.58
N GLU A 45 -13.56 39.71 -86.42
CA GLU A 45 -13.82 40.89 -87.30
C GLU A 45 -12.82 41.00 -88.47
N THR A 46 -11.61 40.52 -88.29
CA THR A 46 -10.54 40.70 -89.25
C THR A 46 -10.31 39.50 -90.18
N ARG A 47 -10.99 38.40 -89.98
CA ARG A 47 -10.80 37.06 -90.57
C ARG A 47 -9.33 36.61 -90.63
N TRP A 48 -8.49 37.15 -89.73
CA TRP A 48 -7.10 36.74 -89.59
C TRP A 48 -6.94 35.69 -88.56
N THR A 49 -6.04 34.70 -88.78
CA THR A 49 -5.67 33.70 -87.79
C THR A 49 -4.24 33.98 -87.33
N TYR A 50 -4.04 34.22 -86.07
CA TYR A 50 -2.77 34.44 -85.43
C TYR A 50 -2.23 33.12 -84.93
N TYR A 51 -0.96 32.82 -85.24
CA TYR A 51 -0.25 31.66 -84.75
C TYR A 51 0.94 32.12 -83.95
N PHE A 52 0.99 31.70 -82.68
CA PHE A 52 2.10 31.95 -81.79
C PHE A 52 2.91 30.68 -81.68
N TYR A 53 4.12 30.66 -82.17
CA TYR A 53 5.04 29.54 -82.16
C TYR A 53 6.10 29.78 -81.09
N LYS A 54 6.34 28.77 -80.28
CA LYS A 54 7.38 28.80 -79.23
C LYS A 54 8.29 27.60 -79.41
N PRO A 55 9.60 27.76 -79.49
CA PRO A 55 10.54 26.66 -79.61
C PRO A 55 10.38 25.70 -78.43
N PRO A 56 10.35 24.38 -78.65
CA PRO A 56 10.27 23.39 -77.61
C PRO A 56 11.35 23.58 -76.54
N ALA A 57 12.57 23.92 -76.94
CA ALA A 57 13.69 24.17 -76.04
C ALA A 57 13.44 25.28 -75.01
N VAL A 58 12.62 26.32 -75.37
CA VAL A 58 12.24 27.37 -74.41
C VAL A 58 11.22 26.88 -73.42
N ILE A 59 10.32 25.97 -73.79
CA ILE A 59 9.35 25.35 -72.91
C ILE A 59 10.07 24.39 -71.97
N GLU A 60 10.93 23.52 -72.54
CA GLU A 60 11.71 22.57 -71.72
C GLU A 60 12.61 23.25 -70.71
N SER A 61 13.30 24.33 -71.14
CA SER A 61 14.18 25.12 -70.26
C SER A 61 13.40 25.85 -69.15
N SER A 62 12.15 26.22 -69.39
CA SER A 62 11.28 26.84 -68.37
C SER A 62 10.73 25.81 -67.43
N VAL A 63 10.30 24.66 -67.95
CA VAL A 63 9.81 23.53 -67.11
C VAL A 63 10.95 22.98 -66.27
N SER A 64 12.15 22.79 -66.84
CA SER A 64 13.29 22.27 -66.06
C SER A 64 13.74 23.23 -64.97
N LYS A 65 13.71 24.54 -65.21
CA LYS A 65 14.00 25.54 -64.16
C LYS A 65 13.00 25.49 -62.97
N VAL A 66 11.70 25.36 -63.30
CA VAL A 66 10.67 25.23 -62.31
C VAL A 66 10.85 23.92 -61.51
N LEU A 67 11.06 22.80 -62.20
CA LEU A 67 11.27 21.51 -61.53
C LEU A 67 12.51 21.52 -60.62
N ILE A 68 13.64 22.10 -61.10
CA ILE A 68 14.87 22.19 -60.31
C ILE A 68 14.67 23.07 -59.06
N SER A 69 13.85 24.12 -59.13
CA SER A 69 13.57 24.99 -57.99
C SER A 69 12.57 24.38 -56.98
N GLU A 70 11.60 23.59 -57.44
CA GLU A 70 10.52 23.06 -56.59
C GLU A 70 10.88 21.72 -55.93
N ILE A 71 11.70 20.87 -56.60
CA ILE A 71 12.09 19.56 -56.04
C ILE A 71 12.76 19.68 -54.66
N PRO A 72 13.71 20.59 -54.40
CA PRO A 72 14.31 20.76 -53.07
C PRO A 72 13.29 21.18 -52.00
N LEU A 73 12.34 22.04 -52.39
CA LEU A 73 11.28 22.48 -51.45
C LEU A 73 10.36 21.33 -51.06
N ILE A 74 9.94 20.52 -52.04
CA ILE A 74 9.12 19.32 -51.78
C ILE A 74 9.91 18.34 -50.91
N GLY A 75 11.19 18.10 -51.21
CA GLY A 75 12.07 17.25 -50.42
C GLY A 75 12.19 17.73 -48.98
N PHE A 76 12.34 19.02 -48.76
CA PHE A 76 12.39 19.63 -47.43
C PHE A 76 11.06 19.44 -46.64
N CYS A 77 9.92 19.66 -47.30
CA CYS A 77 8.62 19.43 -46.70
C CYS A 77 8.42 17.97 -46.29
N VAL A 78 8.82 17.02 -47.13
CA VAL A 78 8.73 15.58 -46.82
C VAL A 78 9.59 15.22 -45.60
N VAL A 79 10.82 15.74 -45.54
CA VAL A 79 11.71 15.53 -44.38
C VAL A 79 11.07 16.08 -43.09
N ILE A 80 10.51 17.29 -43.13
CA ILE A 80 9.80 17.89 -41.99
C ILE A 80 8.64 16.99 -41.56
N ILE A 81 7.80 16.53 -42.47
CA ILE A 81 6.65 15.65 -42.13
C ILE A 81 7.14 14.36 -41.50
N ILE A 82 8.20 13.75 -42.01
CA ILE A 82 8.77 12.52 -41.43
C ILE A 82 9.29 12.78 -40.00
N VAL A 83 10.06 13.85 -39.79
CA VAL A 83 10.61 14.21 -38.48
C VAL A 83 9.50 14.52 -37.48
N LEU A 84 8.50 15.29 -37.87
CA LEU A 84 7.34 15.58 -37.03
C LEU A 84 6.54 14.30 -36.70
N GLY A 85 6.32 13.44 -37.70
CA GLY A 85 5.64 12.17 -37.54
C GLY A 85 6.39 11.24 -36.57
N MET A 86 7.71 11.14 -36.70
CA MET A 86 8.54 10.33 -35.80
C MET A 86 8.54 10.87 -34.37
N THR A 87 8.63 12.18 -34.17
CA THR A 87 8.63 12.80 -32.85
C THR A 87 7.27 12.65 -32.17
N PHE A 88 6.19 12.90 -32.90
CA PHE A 88 4.83 12.73 -32.41
C PHE A 88 4.54 11.27 -32.04
N SER A 89 4.89 10.33 -32.92
CA SER A 89 4.73 8.89 -32.67
C SER A 89 5.47 8.45 -31.39
N LYS A 90 6.72 8.88 -31.20
CA LYS A 90 7.49 8.54 -30.00
C LYS A 90 6.86 9.10 -28.71
N LEU A 91 6.39 10.33 -28.73
CA LEU A 91 5.75 10.96 -27.56
C LEU A 91 4.45 10.26 -27.19
N PHE A 92 3.64 9.92 -28.18
CA PHE A 92 2.36 9.26 -27.99
C PHE A 92 2.52 7.82 -27.51
N THR A 93 3.39 7.05 -28.18
CA THR A 93 3.63 5.64 -27.87
C THR A 93 4.23 5.46 -26.48
N ARG A 94 5.14 6.34 -26.05
CA ARG A 94 5.75 6.27 -24.72
C ARG A 94 4.72 6.34 -23.57
N LYS A 95 3.74 7.23 -23.67
CA LYS A 95 2.69 7.37 -22.65
C LYS A 95 1.82 6.11 -22.55
N ILE A 96 1.46 5.54 -23.70
CA ILE A 96 0.67 4.29 -23.74
C ILE A 96 1.48 3.12 -23.17
N GLU A 97 2.77 3.02 -23.53
CA GLU A 97 3.65 1.96 -23.03
C GLU A 97 3.84 2.06 -21.50
N GLN A 98 4.00 3.28 -20.97
CA GLN A 98 4.05 3.49 -19.52
C GLN A 98 2.74 3.06 -18.83
N LEU A 99 1.60 3.41 -19.39
CA LEU A 99 0.30 3.00 -18.86
C LEU A 99 0.15 1.48 -18.87
N THR A 100 0.52 0.83 -19.98
CA THR A 100 0.48 -0.64 -20.09
C THR A 100 1.38 -1.32 -19.06
N ARG A 101 2.60 -0.83 -18.87
CA ARG A 101 3.52 -1.36 -17.84
C ARG A 101 2.95 -1.19 -16.42
N ASN A 102 2.31 -0.06 -16.12
CA ASN A 102 1.65 0.13 -14.82
C ASN A 102 0.48 -0.85 -14.64
N MET A 103 -0.32 -1.09 -15.68
CA MET A 103 -1.38 -2.11 -15.65
C MET A 103 -0.83 -3.51 -15.40
N GLU A 104 0.31 -3.86 -16.00
CA GLU A 104 1.00 -5.14 -15.74
C GLU A 104 1.51 -5.23 -14.29
N GLN A 105 2.09 -4.17 -13.75
CA GLN A 105 2.54 -4.12 -12.35
C GLN A 105 1.36 -4.28 -11.37
N VAL A 106 0.23 -3.62 -11.64
CA VAL A 106 -1.00 -3.80 -10.86
C VAL A 106 -1.50 -5.24 -10.91
N ASN A 107 -1.47 -5.87 -12.08
CA ASN A 107 -1.84 -7.29 -12.23
C ASN A 107 -0.89 -8.24 -11.46
N GLN A 108 0.35 -7.82 -11.22
CA GLN A 108 1.34 -8.54 -10.39
C GLN A 108 1.23 -8.20 -8.89
N GLY A 109 0.27 -7.37 -8.49
CA GLY A 109 -0.02 -7.03 -7.10
C GLY A 109 0.54 -5.69 -6.62
N SER A 110 1.19 -4.89 -7.48
CA SER A 110 1.58 -3.52 -7.13
C SER A 110 0.34 -2.65 -6.99
N ARG A 111 0.32 -1.80 -5.95
CA ARG A 111 -0.76 -0.84 -5.71
C ARG A 111 -0.37 0.60 -6.07
N GLU A 112 0.87 0.82 -6.45
CA GLU A 112 1.37 2.15 -6.78
C GLU A 112 1.19 2.43 -8.27
N VAL A 113 0.60 3.57 -8.59
CA VAL A 113 0.48 4.10 -9.95
C VAL A 113 1.49 5.20 -10.12
N THR A 114 2.45 4.99 -11.03
CA THR A 114 3.55 5.94 -11.28
C THR A 114 3.36 6.78 -12.55
N VAL A 115 2.32 6.50 -13.35
CA VAL A 115 2.02 7.25 -14.58
C VAL A 115 1.15 8.45 -14.26
N TYR A 116 1.65 9.65 -14.54
CA TYR A 116 0.88 10.89 -14.45
C TYR A 116 0.81 11.56 -15.85
N SER A 117 -0.30 12.18 -16.17
CA SER A 117 -0.46 12.95 -17.40
C SER A 117 -1.35 14.16 -17.17
N ASP A 118 -0.76 15.36 -17.36
CA ASP A 118 -1.49 16.63 -17.37
C ASP A 118 -2.01 16.97 -18.77
N SER A 119 -1.91 16.04 -19.72
CA SER A 119 -2.36 16.24 -21.11
C SER A 119 -3.89 16.37 -21.15
N GLY A 120 -4.38 17.33 -21.91
CA GLY A 120 -5.80 17.52 -22.19
C GLY A 120 -6.37 16.61 -23.29
N ASP A 121 -5.55 15.72 -23.85
CA ASP A 121 -5.91 14.78 -24.90
C ASP A 121 -6.59 13.50 -24.37
N GLU A 122 -6.99 12.61 -25.29
CA GLU A 122 -7.65 11.34 -24.97
C GLU A 122 -6.75 10.42 -24.13
N VAL A 123 -5.43 10.49 -24.32
CA VAL A 123 -4.46 9.71 -23.52
C VAL A 123 -4.41 10.23 -22.09
N GLY A 124 -4.43 11.55 -21.90
CA GLY A 124 -4.53 12.15 -20.58
C GLY A 124 -5.82 11.78 -19.86
N GLN A 125 -6.95 11.72 -20.58
CA GLN A 125 -8.22 11.26 -20.03
C GLN A 125 -8.15 9.79 -19.62
N LEU A 126 -7.53 8.93 -20.42
CA LEU A 126 -7.35 7.51 -20.12
C LEU A 126 -6.50 7.30 -18.86
N VAL A 127 -5.39 8.04 -18.73
CA VAL A 127 -4.53 8.00 -17.53
C VAL A 127 -5.30 8.43 -16.29
N ARG A 128 -6.06 9.52 -16.35
CA ARG A 128 -6.90 9.97 -15.21
C ARG A 128 -7.97 8.94 -14.84
N SER A 129 -8.63 8.33 -15.82
CA SER A 129 -9.62 7.27 -15.57
C SER A 129 -8.98 6.04 -14.92
N PHE A 130 -7.77 5.69 -15.33
CA PHE A 130 -7.00 4.61 -14.72
C PHE A 130 -6.64 4.92 -13.26
N HIS A 131 -6.19 6.16 -12.95
CA HIS A 131 -5.95 6.59 -11.57
C HIS A 131 -7.20 6.47 -10.71
N HIS A 132 -8.32 7.02 -11.20
CA HIS A 132 -9.58 6.95 -10.44
C HIS A 132 -10.03 5.51 -10.17
N MET A 133 -9.85 4.61 -11.14
CA MET A 133 -10.11 3.18 -10.97
C MET A 133 -9.19 2.56 -9.90
N MET A 134 -7.90 2.92 -9.90
CA MET A 134 -6.96 2.42 -8.91
C MET A 134 -7.24 2.93 -7.50
N ASP A 135 -7.61 4.20 -7.36
CA ASP A 135 -8.03 4.78 -6.08
C ASP A 135 -9.26 4.04 -5.54
N GLU A 136 -10.23 3.76 -6.39
CA GLU A 136 -11.42 3.02 -6.00
C GLU A 136 -11.11 1.56 -5.63
N ILE A 137 -10.22 0.89 -6.37
CA ILE A 137 -9.74 -0.45 -6.01
C ILE A 137 -9.04 -0.44 -4.65
N ASN A 138 -8.15 0.51 -4.39
CA ASN A 138 -7.46 0.63 -3.11
C ASN A 138 -8.46 0.88 -1.96
N ARG A 139 -9.43 1.77 -2.15
CA ARG A 139 -10.51 2.02 -1.20
C ARG A 139 -11.32 0.76 -0.89
N LEU A 140 -11.71 0.01 -1.93
CA LEU A 140 -12.47 -1.23 -1.76
C LEU A 140 -11.66 -2.33 -1.04
N ILE A 141 -10.35 -2.42 -1.33
CA ILE A 141 -9.46 -3.34 -0.62
C ILE A 141 -9.40 -2.99 0.86
N GLU A 142 -9.24 -1.71 1.20
CA GLU A 142 -9.19 -1.23 2.58
C GLU A 142 -10.50 -1.52 3.32
N GLU A 143 -11.64 -1.22 2.70
CA GLU A 143 -12.96 -1.54 3.24
C GLU A 143 -13.15 -3.06 3.48
N VAL A 144 -12.69 -3.90 2.56
CA VAL A 144 -12.74 -5.37 2.72
C VAL A 144 -11.86 -5.83 3.89
N TYR A 145 -10.67 -5.25 4.06
CA TYR A 145 -9.78 -5.56 5.19
C TYR A 145 -10.40 -5.13 6.53
N GLU A 146 -10.93 -3.92 6.62
CA GLU A 146 -11.62 -3.42 7.82
C GLU A 146 -12.81 -4.30 8.20
N ASN A 147 -13.66 -4.64 7.21
CA ASN A 147 -14.80 -5.52 7.43
C ASN A 147 -14.38 -6.92 7.88
N LYS A 148 -13.28 -7.46 7.34
CA LYS A 148 -12.74 -8.77 7.74
C LYS A 148 -12.20 -8.75 9.16
N ILE A 149 -11.54 -7.68 9.58
CA ILE A 149 -11.07 -7.48 10.95
C ILE A 149 -12.28 -7.40 11.89
N ALA A 150 -13.25 -6.55 11.58
CA ALA A 150 -14.46 -6.39 12.38
C ALA A 150 -15.25 -7.72 12.52
N LEU A 151 -15.34 -8.49 11.43
CA LEU A 151 -15.98 -9.82 11.46
C LEU A 151 -15.22 -10.77 12.39
N LYS A 152 -13.88 -10.79 12.31
CA LYS A 152 -13.06 -11.64 13.21
C LYS A 152 -13.17 -11.23 14.67
N GLU A 153 -13.22 -9.94 14.96
CA GLU A 153 -13.48 -9.45 16.31
C GLU A 153 -14.88 -9.85 16.80
N PHE A 154 -15.89 -9.77 15.93
CA PHE A 154 -17.24 -10.19 16.26
C PHE A 154 -17.33 -11.70 16.52
N GLU A 155 -16.67 -12.53 15.67
CA GLU A 155 -16.59 -13.98 15.87
C GLU A 155 -15.92 -14.32 17.22
N LEU A 156 -14.80 -13.65 17.58
CA LEU A 156 -14.13 -13.84 18.86
C LEU A 156 -15.01 -13.41 20.04
N LYS A 157 -15.70 -12.27 19.93
CA LYS A 157 -16.66 -11.82 20.95
C LYS A 157 -17.83 -12.79 21.09
N ALA A 158 -18.35 -13.34 20.00
CA ALA A 158 -19.41 -14.32 20.02
C ALA A 158 -18.97 -15.63 20.67
N LEU A 159 -17.76 -16.12 20.36
CA LEU A 159 -17.17 -17.32 20.99
C LEU A 159 -16.97 -17.13 22.49
N THR A 160 -16.42 -16.00 22.90
CA THR A 160 -16.25 -15.71 24.34
C THR A 160 -17.57 -15.52 25.08
N ALA A 161 -18.60 -15.00 24.41
CA ALA A 161 -19.93 -14.85 24.97
C ALA A 161 -20.66 -16.19 25.17
N GLN A 162 -20.24 -17.28 24.49
CA GLN A 162 -20.80 -18.63 24.70
C GLN A 162 -20.48 -19.18 26.10
N ILE A 163 -19.40 -18.70 26.71
CA ILE A 163 -19.17 -18.98 28.16
C ILE A 163 -20.15 -18.10 28.92
N ASN A 164 -21.19 -18.70 29.46
CA ASN A 164 -22.14 -17.98 30.32
C ASN A 164 -21.52 -17.73 31.71
N PRO A 165 -21.01 -16.52 32.00
CA PRO A 165 -20.33 -16.26 33.27
C PRO A 165 -21.27 -16.44 34.45
N HIS A 166 -22.55 -16.12 34.29
CA HIS A 166 -23.55 -16.25 35.34
C HIS A 166 -23.81 -17.71 35.72
N PHE A 167 -23.86 -18.61 34.73
CA PHE A 167 -23.98 -20.04 35.00
C PHE A 167 -22.76 -20.57 35.77
N LEU A 168 -21.55 -20.15 35.36
CA LEU A 168 -20.33 -20.55 36.06
C LEU A 168 -20.31 -20.10 37.52
N TYR A 169 -20.62 -18.81 37.77
CA TYR A 169 -20.66 -18.29 39.14
C TYR A 169 -21.72 -18.98 40.03
N ASN A 170 -22.90 -19.23 39.47
CA ASN A 170 -23.96 -19.92 40.18
C ASN A 170 -23.56 -21.35 40.51
N SER A 171 -22.93 -22.05 39.58
CA SER A 171 -22.44 -23.41 39.82
C SER A 171 -21.38 -23.46 40.91
N LEU A 172 -20.38 -22.55 40.85
CA LEU A 172 -19.38 -22.43 41.90
C LEU A 172 -19.97 -22.05 43.25
N SER A 173 -20.99 -21.17 43.29
CA SER A 173 -21.69 -20.80 44.51
C SER A 173 -22.41 -21.99 45.17
N ILE A 174 -23.02 -22.84 44.35
CA ILE A 174 -23.66 -24.07 44.84
C ILE A 174 -22.63 -25.03 45.42
N ILE A 175 -21.49 -25.24 44.71
CA ILE A 175 -20.40 -26.11 45.18
C ILE A 175 -19.84 -25.57 46.49
N ASN A 176 -19.59 -24.27 46.61
CA ASN A 176 -19.14 -23.64 47.85
C ASN A 176 -20.12 -23.86 49.00
N TRP A 177 -21.43 -23.67 48.77
CA TRP A 177 -22.46 -23.92 49.79
C TRP A 177 -22.45 -25.37 50.24
N MET A 178 -22.33 -26.35 49.32
CA MET A 178 -22.23 -27.77 49.64
C MET A 178 -20.96 -28.08 50.46
N ALA A 179 -19.80 -27.48 50.07
CA ALA A 179 -18.55 -27.63 50.80
C ALA A 179 -18.66 -27.12 52.25
N ILE A 180 -19.25 -25.94 52.46
CA ILE A 180 -19.49 -25.36 53.78
C ILE A 180 -20.39 -26.30 54.62
N LYS A 181 -21.50 -26.77 54.03
CA LYS A 181 -22.45 -27.70 54.71
C LYS A 181 -21.76 -28.98 55.06
N SER A 182 -20.86 -29.49 54.25
CA SER A 182 -20.10 -30.72 54.51
C SER A 182 -18.84 -30.51 55.36
N ARG A 183 -18.56 -29.26 55.79
CA ARG A 183 -17.39 -28.87 56.62
C ARG A 183 -16.04 -29.08 55.80
N GLN A 184 -16.09 -29.08 54.53
CA GLN A 184 -14.91 -29.27 53.67
C GLN A 184 -14.28 -27.91 53.38
N LYS A 185 -13.39 -27.43 54.21
CA LYS A 185 -12.81 -26.09 54.14
C LYS A 185 -11.96 -25.87 52.90
N GLU A 186 -11.19 -26.88 52.50
CA GLU A 186 -10.33 -26.79 51.31
C GLU A 186 -11.14 -26.65 50.02
N ILE A 187 -12.22 -27.46 49.87
CA ILE A 187 -13.13 -27.36 48.72
C ILE A 187 -13.78 -25.97 48.67
N SER A 188 -14.20 -25.44 49.83
CA SER A 188 -14.75 -24.07 49.89
C SER A 188 -13.73 -23.01 49.47
N ARG A 189 -12.48 -23.14 49.92
CA ARG A 189 -11.37 -22.23 49.58
C ARG A 189 -11.11 -22.22 48.07
N VAL A 190 -10.89 -23.39 47.46
CA VAL A 190 -10.68 -23.52 46.00
C VAL A 190 -11.86 -22.94 45.24
N THR A 191 -13.09 -23.24 45.65
CA THR A 191 -14.29 -22.77 44.93
C THR A 191 -14.46 -21.26 45.01
N LEU A 192 -14.14 -20.63 46.14
CA LEU A 192 -14.15 -19.18 46.29
C LEU A 192 -13.05 -18.52 45.45
N ALA A 193 -11.84 -19.07 45.48
CA ALA A 193 -10.72 -18.58 44.64
C ALA A 193 -11.09 -18.68 43.15
N LEU A 194 -11.62 -19.83 42.71
CA LEU A 194 -12.08 -20.03 41.34
C LEU A 194 -13.18 -19.03 40.92
N SER A 195 -14.15 -18.80 41.84
CA SER A 195 -15.21 -17.81 41.62
C SER A 195 -14.67 -16.39 41.47
N THR A 196 -13.68 -16.01 42.30
CA THR A 196 -13.03 -14.70 42.25
C THR A 196 -12.21 -14.55 40.96
N PHE A 197 -11.42 -15.57 40.64
CA PHE A 197 -10.63 -15.61 39.40
C PHE A 197 -11.51 -15.41 38.15
N TYR A 198 -12.54 -16.22 37.98
CA TYR A 198 -13.41 -16.08 36.82
C TYR A 198 -14.19 -14.76 36.81
N ARG A 199 -14.60 -14.24 37.95
CA ARG A 199 -15.31 -12.95 38.04
C ARG A 199 -14.43 -11.80 37.57
N THR A 200 -13.17 -11.78 37.95
CA THR A 200 -12.20 -10.75 37.52
C THR A 200 -11.76 -10.97 36.08
N ALA A 201 -11.59 -12.22 35.64
CA ALA A 201 -11.23 -12.59 34.29
C ALA A 201 -12.35 -12.35 33.24
N LEU A 202 -13.63 -12.68 33.60
CA LEU A 202 -14.78 -12.60 32.69
C LEU A 202 -15.62 -11.32 32.86
N SER A 203 -15.14 -10.33 33.64
CA SER A 203 -15.85 -9.05 33.79
C SER A 203 -16.10 -8.39 32.43
N LYS A 204 -17.38 -8.01 32.19
CA LYS A 204 -17.83 -7.52 30.86
C LYS A 204 -17.14 -6.22 30.47
N GLY A 205 -16.55 -6.23 29.28
CA GLY A 205 -16.39 -5.05 28.42
C GLY A 205 -15.20 -4.13 28.66
N ALA A 206 -14.37 -4.34 29.69
CA ALA A 206 -13.19 -3.49 29.89
C ALA A 206 -11.90 -4.26 29.56
N ASP A 207 -11.14 -3.75 28.59
CA ASP A 207 -9.80 -4.25 28.26
C ASP A 207 -8.75 -3.81 29.28
N MET A 208 -9.11 -2.82 30.12
CA MET A 208 -8.30 -2.26 31.19
C MET A 208 -8.98 -2.47 32.53
N VAL A 209 -8.20 -2.76 33.57
CA VAL A 209 -8.67 -2.93 34.94
C VAL A 209 -7.74 -2.18 35.90
N THR A 210 -8.21 -1.88 37.11
CA THR A 210 -7.33 -1.30 38.13
C THR A 210 -6.28 -2.32 38.60
N VAL A 211 -5.12 -1.83 39.03
CA VAL A 211 -4.06 -2.65 39.64
C VAL A 211 -4.65 -3.46 40.80
N GLU A 212 -5.53 -2.88 41.62
CA GLU A 212 -6.24 -3.60 42.70
C GLU A 212 -7.01 -4.81 42.18
N THR A 213 -7.74 -4.66 41.06
CA THR A 213 -8.48 -5.78 40.44
C THR A 213 -7.51 -6.81 39.85
N CYS A 214 -6.39 -6.39 39.26
CA CYS A 214 -5.34 -7.27 38.79
C CYS A 214 -4.72 -8.09 39.92
N ILE A 215 -4.38 -7.46 41.04
CA ILE A 215 -3.86 -8.12 42.25
C ILE A 215 -4.85 -9.17 42.71
N ARG A 216 -6.14 -8.83 42.88
CA ARG A 216 -7.19 -9.76 43.30
C ARG A 216 -7.34 -10.96 42.37
N ASN A 217 -7.15 -10.77 41.08
CA ASN A 217 -7.15 -11.87 40.10
C ASN A 217 -5.98 -12.82 40.34
N ILE A 218 -4.76 -12.28 40.50
CA ILE A 218 -3.54 -13.06 40.70
C ILE A 218 -3.55 -13.73 42.10
N GLU A 219 -4.03 -13.06 43.14
CA GLU A 219 -4.22 -13.68 44.45
C GLU A 219 -5.11 -14.92 44.37
N ALA A 220 -6.24 -14.81 43.67
CA ALA A 220 -7.15 -15.93 43.49
C ALA A 220 -6.53 -17.07 42.69
N TYR A 221 -5.73 -16.73 41.62
CA TYR A 221 -4.99 -17.72 40.86
C TYR A 221 -3.92 -18.42 41.72
N LEU A 222 -3.11 -17.68 42.45
CA LEU A 222 -2.06 -18.21 43.30
C LEU A 222 -2.60 -19.04 44.46
N GLU A 223 -3.78 -18.70 45.00
CA GLU A 223 -4.44 -19.52 46.02
C GLU A 223 -4.81 -20.91 45.49
N ILE A 224 -5.28 -20.99 44.23
CA ILE A 224 -5.56 -22.28 43.57
C ILE A 224 -4.25 -23.05 43.37
N GLN A 225 -3.20 -22.39 42.86
CA GLN A 225 -1.90 -23.01 42.61
C GLN A 225 -1.26 -23.53 43.93
N LEU A 226 -1.30 -22.77 45.00
CA LEU A 226 -0.79 -23.21 46.30
C LEU A 226 -1.45 -24.50 46.78
N ILE A 227 -2.79 -24.63 46.63
CA ILE A 227 -3.49 -25.86 46.98
C ILE A 227 -3.11 -27.00 46.05
N MET A 228 -2.97 -26.77 44.76
CA MET A 228 -2.58 -27.80 43.77
C MET A 228 -1.15 -28.32 43.98
N HIS A 229 -0.25 -27.49 44.50
CA HIS A 229 1.14 -27.80 44.78
C HIS A 229 1.41 -28.08 46.27
N ASP A 230 0.41 -28.46 47.07
CA ASP A 230 0.53 -28.77 48.49
C ASP A 230 1.24 -27.67 49.31
N ASN A 231 1.11 -26.41 48.90
CA ASN A 231 1.78 -25.22 49.45
C ASN A 231 3.31 -25.29 49.39
N ASP A 232 3.88 -25.87 48.35
CA ASP A 232 5.33 -26.06 48.12
C ASP A 232 6.09 -24.77 47.78
N PHE A 233 5.42 -23.65 47.58
CA PHE A 233 6.05 -22.36 47.33
C PHE A 233 5.48 -21.23 48.18
N LYS A 234 6.25 -20.17 48.39
CA LYS A 234 5.84 -18.95 49.09
C LYS A 234 5.61 -17.81 48.14
N VAL A 235 4.68 -16.92 48.50
CA VAL A 235 4.39 -15.69 47.73
C VAL A 235 4.58 -14.49 48.65
N GLU A 236 5.40 -13.54 48.18
CA GLU A 236 5.62 -12.24 48.83
C GLU A 236 5.06 -11.11 47.95
N TRP A 237 4.27 -10.26 48.60
CA TRP A 237 3.65 -9.11 47.97
C TRP A 237 4.27 -7.81 48.43
N ASN A 238 4.68 -6.94 47.52
CA ASN A 238 5.12 -5.60 47.81
C ASN A 238 4.31 -4.62 46.95
N ILE A 239 3.30 -4.02 47.56
CA ILE A 239 2.30 -3.21 46.84
C ILE A 239 2.35 -1.79 47.37
N ASP A 240 2.74 -0.83 46.53
CA ASP A 240 2.59 0.59 46.83
C ASP A 240 1.10 0.97 46.69
N PRO A 241 0.49 1.53 47.76
CA PRO A 241 -0.90 1.96 47.71
C PRO A 241 -1.19 3.00 46.64
N SER A 242 -0.19 3.78 46.20
CA SER A 242 -0.34 4.86 45.24
C SER A 242 -0.71 4.37 43.85
N VAL A 243 -0.36 3.12 43.51
CA VAL A 243 -0.61 2.57 42.16
C VAL A 243 -1.89 1.73 42.07
N GLN A 244 -2.58 1.46 43.18
CA GLN A 244 -3.72 0.52 43.20
C GLN A 244 -4.88 0.93 42.30
N GLN A 245 -5.08 2.23 42.06
CA GLN A 245 -6.17 2.75 41.23
C GLN A 245 -5.77 2.99 39.79
N GLU A 246 -4.51 2.78 39.46
CA GLU A 246 -4.00 2.94 38.09
C GLU A 246 -4.53 1.80 37.18
N LEU A 247 -4.67 2.08 35.89
CA LEU A 247 -5.20 1.15 34.91
C LEU A 247 -4.10 0.29 34.30
N VAL A 248 -4.35 -1.01 34.23
CA VAL A 248 -3.44 -1.99 33.60
C VAL A 248 -4.21 -2.89 32.63
N PRO A 249 -3.57 -3.44 31.60
CA PRO A 249 -4.23 -4.34 30.67
C PRO A 249 -4.69 -5.61 31.40
N LYS A 250 -5.96 -5.92 31.22
CA LYS A 250 -6.60 -7.08 31.83
C LYS A 250 -5.90 -8.39 31.46
N LEU A 251 -5.65 -9.26 32.43
CA LEU A 251 -4.97 -10.55 32.26
C LEU A 251 -3.53 -10.52 31.75
N ALA A 252 -2.90 -9.33 31.68
CA ALA A 252 -1.51 -9.23 31.21
C ALA A 252 -0.50 -9.84 32.19
N LEU A 253 -0.78 -9.79 33.49
CA LEU A 253 0.12 -10.31 34.50
C LEU A 253 0.05 -11.84 34.68
N GLN A 254 -1.08 -12.44 34.36
CA GLN A 254 -1.29 -13.89 34.55
C GLN A 254 -0.24 -14.74 33.78
N PRO A 255 0.03 -14.55 32.49
CA PRO A 255 1.03 -15.35 31.79
C PRO A 255 2.45 -15.18 32.33
N ILE A 256 2.76 -14.03 32.95
CA ILE A 256 4.07 -13.79 33.58
C ILE A 256 4.19 -14.64 34.85
N VAL A 257 3.13 -14.66 35.67
CA VAL A 257 3.07 -15.46 36.88
C VAL A 257 3.03 -16.96 36.58
N GLU A 258 2.27 -17.38 35.57
CA GLU A 258 2.25 -18.77 35.06
C GLU A 258 3.64 -19.25 34.69
N ASN A 259 4.39 -18.46 33.88
CA ASN A 259 5.74 -18.82 33.50
C ASN A 259 6.70 -18.91 34.69
N ALA A 260 6.59 -18.00 35.66
CA ALA A 260 7.39 -18.07 36.91
C ALA A 260 7.15 -19.35 37.70
N LEU A 261 5.90 -19.80 37.76
CA LEU A 261 5.53 -21.07 38.44
C LEU A 261 5.99 -22.26 37.62
N GLU A 262 5.46 -22.46 36.40
CA GLU A 262 5.64 -23.68 35.61
C GLU A 262 7.08 -23.89 35.13
N HIS A 263 7.79 -22.83 34.77
CA HIS A 263 9.13 -22.91 34.20
C HIS A 263 10.24 -22.46 35.13
N GLY A 264 9.91 -21.72 36.20
CA GLY A 264 10.84 -21.30 37.23
C GLY A 264 10.82 -22.23 38.45
N LEU A 265 9.70 -22.22 39.18
CA LEU A 265 9.61 -22.85 40.49
C LEU A 265 9.31 -24.35 40.45
N ASP A 266 8.43 -24.83 39.55
CA ASP A 266 8.06 -26.26 39.51
C ASP A 266 9.23 -27.15 39.11
N VAL A 267 10.13 -26.64 38.29
CA VAL A 267 11.31 -27.32 37.79
C VAL A 267 12.46 -27.32 38.84
N LYS A 268 12.35 -26.48 39.88
CA LYS A 268 13.34 -26.42 40.97
C LYS A 268 13.17 -27.59 41.91
N GLU A 269 14.18 -28.50 41.96
CA GLU A 269 14.12 -29.71 42.76
C GLU A 269 14.45 -29.47 44.24
N GLU A 270 15.36 -28.54 44.56
CA GLU A 270 15.85 -28.30 45.89
C GLU A 270 15.78 -26.86 46.35
N GLY A 271 15.56 -26.64 47.65
CA GLY A 271 15.55 -25.34 48.29
C GLY A 271 14.17 -24.67 48.31
N GLU A 272 14.09 -23.57 49.01
CA GLU A 272 12.86 -22.79 49.14
C GLU A 272 12.45 -22.20 47.80
N LYS A 273 11.16 -22.39 47.45
CA LYS A 273 10.53 -21.82 46.27
C LYS A 273 9.82 -20.52 46.64
N LEU A 274 10.19 -19.42 45.99
CA LEU A 274 9.71 -18.09 46.35
C LEU A 274 9.34 -17.31 45.10
N LEU A 275 8.10 -16.82 45.07
CA LEU A 275 7.57 -15.88 44.09
C LEU A 275 7.37 -14.52 44.75
N LYS A 276 7.92 -13.47 44.18
CA LYS A 276 7.75 -12.09 44.65
C LYS A 276 7.05 -11.24 43.60
N LEU A 277 6.06 -10.48 44.03
CA LEU A 277 5.31 -9.56 43.17
C LEU A 277 5.42 -8.16 43.75
N TYR A 278 5.91 -7.25 42.88
CA TYR A 278 6.07 -5.85 43.23
C TYR A 278 5.19 -4.99 42.33
N PHE A 279 4.52 -4.00 42.94
CA PHE A 279 3.69 -2.99 42.27
C PHE A 279 4.11 -1.63 42.84
N PHE A 280 4.74 -0.82 42.03
CA PHE A 280 5.28 0.48 42.47
C PHE A 280 5.33 1.49 41.34
N GLU A 281 5.54 2.75 41.68
CA GLU A 281 5.76 3.83 40.71
C GLU A 281 7.26 4.09 40.55
N GLU A 282 7.69 4.18 39.29
CA GLU A 282 9.07 4.56 38.94
C GLU A 282 9.08 5.49 37.72
N ASN A 283 9.65 6.69 37.89
CA ASN A 283 9.78 7.69 36.82
C ASN A 283 8.46 8.09 36.12
N GLY A 284 7.33 8.04 36.85
CA GLY A 284 6.02 8.35 36.30
C GLY A 284 5.31 7.18 35.59
N ASP A 285 5.91 6.00 35.60
CA ASP A 285 5.30 4.76 35.12
C ASP A 285 4.90 3.86 36.30
N VAL A 286 3.83 3.10 36.12
CA VAL A 286 3.50 1.96 36.98
C VAL A 286 4.38 0.79 36.57
N VAL A 287 5.12 0.25 37.50
CA VAL A 287 5.96 -0.94 37.30
C VAL A 287 5.37 -2.11 38.06
N ILE A 288 5.12 -3.20 37.32
CA ILE A 288 4.76 -4.48 37.88
C ILE A 288 5.92 -5.44 37.62
N ARG A 289 6.51 -5.93 38.68
CA ARG A 289 7.63 -6.87 38.61
C ARG A 289 7.26 -8.19 39.24
N VAL A 290 7.56 -9.28 38.55
CA VAL A 290 7.43 -10.65 39.02
C VAL A 290 8.82 -11.26 39.10
N GLU A 291 9.22 -11.72 40.28
CA GLU A 291 10.50 -12.38 40.52
C GLU A 291 10.28 -13.79 41.04
N ASP A 292 10.90 -14.76 40.42
CA ASP A 292 11.03 -16.12 40.96
C ASP A 292 12.49 -16.42 41.31
N ASN A 293 12.69 -17.27 42.28
CA ASN A 293 13.99 -17.85 42.63
C ASN A 293 14.16 -19.27 42.03
N GLY A 294 13.55 -19.53 40.90
CA GLY A 294 13.61 -20.82 40.21
C GLY A 294 14.96 -21.15 39.58
N ILE A 295 14.94 -22.04 38.61
CA ILE A 295 16.18 -22.47 37.90
C ILE A 295 16.85 -21.38 37.09
N GLY A 296 16.12 -20.35 36.68
CA GLY A 296 16.60 -19.33 35.76
C GLY A 296 17.02 -19.86 34.38
N MET A 297 17.49 -18.99 33.53
CA MET A 297 17.96 -19.33 32.18
C MET A 297 19.07 -18.37 31.73
N GLU A 298 19.77 -18.73 30.66
CA GLU A 298 20.70 -17.81 30.00
C GLU A 298 19.95 -16.59 29.45
N GLN A 299 20.52 -15.39 29.56
CA GLN A 299 19.88 -14.13 29.16
C GLN A 299 19.46 -14.15 27.68
N GLU A 300 20.25 -14.77 26.82
CA GLU A 300 19.92 -14.92 25.38
C GLU A 300 18.65 -15.76 25.15
N GLN A 301 18.41 -16.76 26.00
CA GLN A 301 17.16 -17.55 25.96
C GLN A 301 15.97 -16.72 26.44
N ALA A 302 16.15 -15.93 27.50
CA ALA A 302 15.12 -15.04 28.04
C ALA A 302 14.64 -14.02 26.98
N GLU A 303 15.57 -13.42 26.22
CA GLU A 303 15.25 -12.49 25.13
C GLU A 303 14.51 -13.19 23.97
N LYS A 304 14.85 -14.43 23.67
CA LYS A 304 14.17 -15.23 22.63
C LYS A 304 12.71 -15.56 22.99
N LEU A 305 12.33 -15.56 24.29
CA LEU A 305 10.94 -15.78 24.69
C LEU A 305 9.98 -14.70 24.19
N LEU A 306 10.47 -13.51 23.88
CA LEU A 306 9.70 -12.40 23.33
C LEU A 306 9.61 -12.41 21.80
N THR A 307 10.28 -13.37 21.13
CA THR A 307 10.34 -13.46 19.67
C THR A 307 9.46 -14.58 19.11
N TYR A 308 9.30 -14.63 17.76
CA TYR A 308 8.51 -15.67 17.07
C TYR A 308 9.04 -17.11 17.20
N GLN A 309 10.22 -17.32 17.77
CA GLN A 309 10.85 -18.63 17.89
C GLN A 309 10.53 -19.37 19.20
N ALA A 310 9.76 -18.75 20.11
CA ALA A 310 9.44 -19.36 21.40
C ALA A 310 8.37 -20.45 21.28
N LYS A 311 8.60 -21.59 21.94
CA LYS A 311 7.57 -22.59 22.21
C LYS A 311 6.73 -22.11 23.41
N GLY A 312 5.76 -21.26 23.18
CA GLY A 312 4.86 -20.72 24.21
C GLY A 312 4.48 -19.28 23.88
N TYR A 313 3.21 -19.03 23.67
CA TYR A 313 2.74 -17.72 23.17
C TYR A 313 2.42 -16.71 24.30
N GLY A 314 2.49 -17.10 25.56
CA GLY A 314 2.00 -16.31 26.70
C GLY A 314 2.74 -14.97 26.86
N LEU A 315 4.04 -15.00 27.12
CA LEU A 315 4.86 -13.78 27.32
C LEU A 315 4.93 -12.93 26.07
N LYS A 316 5.09 -13.58 24.90
CA LYS A 316 5.10 -12.87 23.63
C LYS A 316 3.80 -12.10 23.38
N ASN A 317 2.65 -12.72 23.61
CA ASN A 317 1.36 -12.05 23.44
C ASN A 317 1.20 -10.85 24.38
N VAL A 318 1.69 -10.95 25.61
CA VAL A 318 1.70 -9.82 26.54
C VAL A 318 2.64 -8.73 26.04
N ASN A 319 3.86 -9.09 25.58
CA ASN A 319 4.81 -8.14 25.01
C ASN A 319 4.24 -7.41 23.80
N ASP A 320 3.70 -8.13 22.82
CA ASP A 320 3.09 -7.55 21.61
C ASP A 320 1.94 -6.61 21.99
N ARG A 321 1.11 -7.00 22.98
CA ARG A 321 0.03 -6.15 23.48
C ARG A 321 0.53 -4.87 24.14
N MET A 322 1.61 -4.94 24.92
CA MET A 322 2.23 -3.76 25.54
C MET A 322 2.80 -2.81 24.50
N CYS A 323 3.50 -3.35 23.48
CA CYS A 323 4.03 -2.55 22.37
C CYS A 323 2.92 -1.89 21.55
N ILE A 324 1.81 -2.57 21.29
CA ILE A 324 0.65 -2.01 20.58
C ILE A 324 -0.02 -0.89 21.36
N LEU A 325 -0.23 -1.08 22.67
CA LEU A 325 -0.93 -0.10 23.51
C LEU A 325 -0.10 1.14 23.81
N TYR A 326 1.21 0.98 24.05
CA TYR A 326 2.04 2.03 24.63
C TYR A 326 3.32 2.32 23.84
N GLY A 327 3.61 1.54 22.80
CA GLY A 327 4.81 1.66 21.97
C GLY A 327 5.97 0.78 22.45
N GLU A 328 6.96 0.61 21.57
CA GLU A 328 8.14 -0.28 21.75
C GLU A 328 8.94 -0.03 23.04
N LYS A 329 8.94 1.19 23.56
CA LYS A 329 9.65 1.53 24.81
C LYS A 329 9.07 0.83 26.05
N TYR A 330 7.83 0.33 25.96
CA TYR A 330 7.11 -0.39 27.01
C TYR A 330 7.10 -1.91 26.80
N ALA A 331 7.97 -2.40 25.92
CA ALA A 331 8.23 -3.82 25.80
C ALA A 331 8.63 -4.43 27.16
N ILE A 332 8.19 -5.65 27.41
CA ILE A 332 8.53 -6.38 28.64
C ILE A 332 10.04 -6.56 28.74
N ARG A 333 10.58 -6.39 29.93
CA ARG A 333 11.99 -6.66 30.20
C ARG A 333 12.12 -7.94 31.03
N ILE A 334 12.98 -8.83 30.57
CA ILE A 334 13.26 -10.09 31.25
C ILE A 334 14.74 -10.10 31.64
N LEU A 335 15.02 -10.32 32.90
CA LEU A 335 16.36 -10.55 33.44
C LEU A 335 16.39 -11.94 34.06
N SER A 336 17.28 -12.78 33.59
CA SER A 336 17.37 -14.15 34.10
C SER A 336 18.82 -14.59 34.21
N LYS A 337 19.10 -15.43 35.20
CA LYS A 337 20.40 -16.04 35.39
C LYS A 337 20.24 -17.46 35.92
N VAL A 338 20.96 -18.39 35.29
CA VAL A 338 20.92 -19.80 35.65
C VAL A 338 21.25 -20.01 37.14
N GLY A 339 20.36 -20.69 37.85
CA GLY A 339 20.49 -20.98 39.28
C GLY A 339 20.07 -19.85 40.22
N GLU A 340 19.76 -18.65 39.73
CA GLU A 340 19.32 -17.52 40.56
C GLU A 340 17.83 -17.16 40.41
N GLY A 341 17.24 -17.52 39.23
CA GLY A 341 15.83 -17.27 38.92
C GLY A 341 15.63 -16.25 37.81
N THR A 342 14.38 -15.76 37.70
CA THR A 342 13.97 -14.82 36.65
C THR A 342 13.20 -13.65 37.24
N SER A 343 13.44 -12.45 36.69
CA SER A 343 12.69 -11.23 36.97
C SER A 343 12.09 -10.69 35.68
N VAL A 344 10.78 -10.42 35.68
CA VAL A 344 10.04 -9.87 34.54
C VAL A 344 9.40 -8.55 34.95
N ASP A 345 9.75 -7.49 34.25
CA ASP A 345 9.22 -6.13 34.43
C ASP A 345 8.22 -5.78 33.33
N MET A 346 7.01 -5.42 33.71
CA MET A 346 6.00 -4.80 32.88
C MET A 346 5.83 -3.34 33.30
N ARG A 347 6.04 -2.40 32.37
CA ARG A 347 5.92 -0.96 32.60
C ARG A 347 4.71 -0.41 31.88
N ILE A 348 3.97 0.46 32.55
CA ILE A 348 2.74 1.05 32.02
C ILE A 348 2.78 2.55 32.31
N PRO A 349 2.57 3.41 31.31
CA PRO A 349 2.53 4.84 31.56
C PRO A 349 1.37 5.18 32.47
N LYS A 350 1.63 5.97 33.49
CA LYS A 350 0.55 6.52 34.31
C LYS A 350 -0.28 7.44 33.44
N GLU A 351 -1.55 7.13 33.21
CA GLU A 351 -2.44 8.02 32.46
C GLU A 351 -2.52 9.37 33.21
N VAL A 352 -2.02 10.41 32.56
CA VAL A 352 -2.34 11.76 33.00
C VAL A 352 -3.84 11.91 32.82
N LYS A 353 -4.59 11.93 33.90
CA LYS A 353 -6.02 12.31 33.87
C LYS A 353 -6.09 13.60 33.05
N LYS A 354 -6.62 13.52 31.83
CA LYS A 354 -7.06 14.75 31.13
C LYS A 354 -8.15 15.31 32.03
N ASP A 355 -7.83 16.42 32.69
CA ASP A 355 -8.84 17.24 33.34
C ASP A 355 -9.93 17.49 32.31
N GLU A 356 -11.14 16.98 32.59
CA GLU A 356 -12.35 17.34 31.88
C GLU A 356 -12.54 18.85 32.07
N THR A 357 -12.23 19.60 31.01
CA THR A 357 -12.59 21.02 30.87
C THR A 357 -13.78 21.14 29.94
#